data_1dcd7ce59e4ec33d97754bb9e6e20759
#
_entry.id   1dcd7ce59e4ec33d97754bb9e6e20759
#
_cell.length_a   1.000
_cell.length_b   1.000
_cell.length_c   1.000
_cell.angle_alpha   90.00
_cell.angle_beta   90.00
_cell.angle_gamma   90.00
#
_symmetry.space_group_name_H-M   'P 1'
#
loop_
_entity.id
_entity.type
_entity.pdbx_description
1 polymer ?
#
loop_
_entity_poly.entity_id
_entity_poly.type
_entity_poly.pdbx_seq_one_letter_code
_entity_poly.pdbx_strand_id
1 'polypeptide(L)'
;GNSLSRVSRNLESAGLIKNSSVFKYYCDFAGMGQKIQAGDYKVKKSMDLFQIAELLTTGDGRPTVTDITIIPGYTIENIANYLKEKGILQDTAEFLSLCKTGEGVTDYYFIQDELKTQNVNSRKYLLEGYLAPNTYEVYLNATPKDIVKKLLDQTDYVFSTEWQERAAEL
;
A
#
# COMPACT_ATOMS: atom_id res chain seq x y z
N GLY A 1 1.04 -10.03 1.38
CA GLY A 1 0.97 -10.23 2.84
C GLY A 1 2.34 -10.52 3.44
N ASN A 2 2.54 -10.14 4.68
CA ASN A 2 3.77 -10.44 5.40
C ASN A 2 3.86 -11.95 5.67
N SER A 3 5.01 -12.56 5.39
CA SER A 3 5.24 -13.97 5.74
C SER A 3 5.26 -14.15 7.27
N LEU A 4 4.92 -15.34 7.77
CA LEU A 4 4.98 -15.70 9.19
C LEU A 4 6.34 -15.29 9.82
N SER A 5 7.44 -15.51 9.10
CA SER A 5 8.78 -15.12 9.57
C SER A 5 8.95 -13.62 9.77
N ARG A 6 8.27 -12.78 9.00
CA ARG A 6 8.31 -11.32 9.14
C ARG A 6 7.43 -10.87 10.30
N VAL A 7 6.24 -11.46 10.43
CA VAL A 7 5.34 -11.20 11.57
C VAL A 7 6.03 -11.56 12.88
N SER A 8 6.65 -12.73 12.98
CA SER A 8 7.37 -13.18 14.18
C SER A 8 8.49 -12.20 14.57
N ARG A 9 9.29 -11.73 13.61
CA ARG A 9 10.35 -10.75 13.88
C ARG A 9 9.80 -9.40 14.32
N ASN A 10 8.71 -8.94 13.74
CA ASN A 10 8.07 -7.68 14.15
C ASN A 10 7.54 -7.76 15.58
N LEU A 11 6.92 -8.88 15.98
CA LEU A 11 6.45 -9.10 17.34
C LEU A 11 7.61 -9.13 18.35
N GLU A 12 8.74 -9.75 18.00
CA GLU A 12 9.95 -9.77 18.82
C GLU A 12 10.55 -8.36 18.95
N SER A 13 10.69 -7.63 17.85
CA SER A 13 11.20 -6.25 17.84
C SER A 13 10.33 -5.29 18.65
N ALA A 14 9.01 -5.52 18.67
CA ALA A 14 8.05 -4.78 19.48
C ALA A 14 8.06 -5.20 20.97
N GLY A 15 8.85 -6.21 21.35
CA GLY A 15 8.91 -6.73 22.72
C GLY A 15 7.62 -7.44 23.17
N LEU A 16 6.84 -7.93 22.22
CA LEU A 16 5.58 -8.64 22.46
C LEU A 16 5.80 -10.15 22.64
N ILE A 17 6.85 -10.68 22.04
CA ILE A 17 7.31 -12.05 22.23
C ILE A 17 8.82 -12.07 22.53
N LYS A 18 9.28 -13.10 23.21
CA LYS A 18 10.70 -13.23 23.61
C LYS A 18 11.59 -13.77 22.49
N ASN A 19 11.04 -14.56 21.58
CA ASN A 19 11.81 -15.20 20.51
C ASN A 19 10.93 -15.50 19.29
N SER A 20 11.31 -14.94 18.15
CA SER A 20 10.58 -15.06 16.89
C SER A 20 10.63 -16.50 16.32
N SER A 21 11.73 -17.23 16.55
CA SER A 21 11.87 -18.60 16.07
C SER A 21 10.93 -19.56 16.81
N VAL A 22 10.79 -19.37 18.14
CA VAL A 22 9.86 -20.16 18.96
C VAL A 22 8.42 -19.91 18.54
N PHE A 23 8.05 -18.66 18.32
CA PHE A 23 6.71 -18.29 17.84
C PHE A 23 6.41 -18.89 16.46
N LYS A 24 7.36 -18.80 15.56
CA LYS A 24 7.22 -19.37 14.21
C LYS A 24 7.03 -20.88 14.29
N TYR A 25 7.91 -21.58 15.03
CA TYR A 25 7.81 -23.04 15.20
C TYR A 25 6.47 -23.46 15.79
N TYR A 26 5.99 -22.72 16.80
CA TYR A 26 4.68 -22.96 17.41
C TYR A 26 3.55 -22.80 16.37
N CYS A 27 3.53 -21.71 15.61
CA CYS A 27 2.50 -21.46 14.59
C CYS A 27 2.52 -22.54 13.47
N ASP A 28 3.71 -22.97 13.05
CA ASP A 28 3.87 -24.01 12.05
C ASP A 28 3.37 -25.37 12.57
N PHE A 29 3.75 -25.75 13.82
CA PHE A 29 3.30 -26.99 14.47
C PHE A 29 1.79 -27.03 14.72
N ALA A 30 1.21 -25.89 15.14
CA ALA A 30 -0.23 -25.75 15.38
C ALA A 30 -1.07 -25.63 14.08
N GLY A 31 -0.42 -25.66 12.89
CA GLY A 31 -1.11 -25.47 11.61
C GLY A 31 -1.69 -24.05 11.41
N MET A 32 -1.21 -23.10 12.20
CA MET A 32 -1.68 -21.70 12.19
C MET A 32 -0.92 -20.83 11.20
N GLY A 33 0.26 -21.25 10.74
CA GLY A 33 1.15 -20.44 9.90
C GLY A 33 0.53 -19.95 8.60
N GLN A 34 -0.37 -20.73 8.01
CA GLN A 34 -1.09 -20.36 6.77
C GLN A 34 -2.42 -19.64 7.04
N LYS A 35 -2.89 -19.59 8.29
CA LYS A 35 -4.15 -18.98 8.69
C LYS A 35 -4.00 -17.55 9.20
N ILE A 36 -2.76 -17.06 9.32
CA ILE A 36 -2.50 -15.68 9.75
C ILE A 36 -3.07 -14.72 8.71
N GLN A 37 -3.99 -13.89 9.17
CA GLN A 37 -4.65 -12.90 8.34
C GLN A 37 -3.87 -11.58 8.36
N ALA A 38 -3.89 -10.86 7.25
CA ALA A 38 -3.40 -9.49 7.22
C ALA A 38 -4.40 -8.57 7.93
N GLY A 39 -3.91 -7.66 8.77
CA GLY A 39 -4.76 -6.74 9.50
C GLY A 39 -4.00 -5.98 10.58
N ASP A 40 -4.68 -5.00 11.19
CA ASP A 40 -4.17 -4.26 12.34
C ASP A 40 -4.63 -4.93 13.63
N TYR A 41 -3.68 -5.41 14.41
CA TYR A 41 -3.96 -6.16 15.64
C TYR A 41 -3.51 -5.38 16.86
N LYS A 42 -4.39 -5.23 17.85
CA LYS A 42 -4.05 -4.66 19.17
C LYS A 42 -3.50 -5.75 20.07
N VAL A 43 -2.21 -6.02 19.95
CA VAL A 43 -1.51 -7.00 20.80
C VAL A 43 -1.10 -6.34 22.11
N LYS A 44 -1.47 -6.94 23.26
CA LYS A 44 -1.06 -6.48 24.59
C LYS A 44 0.16 -7.27 25.06
N LYS A 45 1.07 -6.60 25.80
CA LYS A 45 2.25 -7.26 26.41
C LYS A 45 1.91 -8.35 27.44
N SER A 46 0.66 -8.37 27.92
CA SER A 46 0.16 -9.39 28.84
C SER A 46 -0.35 -10.67 28.14
N MET A 47 -0.42 -10.65 26.81
CA MET A 47 -0.85 -11.83 26.05
C MET A 47 0.27 -12.86 25.99
N ASP A 48 -0.09 -14.12 26.16
CA ASP A 48 0.81 -15.23 25.93
C ASP A 48 0.94 -15.56 24.43
N LEU A 49 1.84 -16.46 24.11
CA LEU A 49 2.18 -16.87 22.76
C LEU A 49 0.99 -17.47 22.00
N PHE A 50 0.15 -18.23 22.72
CA PHE A 50 -1.06 -18.85 22.18
C PHE A 50 -2.12 -17.79 21.85
N GLN A 51 -2.38 -16.86 22.77
CA GLN A 51 -3.34 -15.78 22.60
C GLN A 51 -2.96 -14.88 21.43
N ILE A 52 -1.66 -14.61 21.24
CA ILE A 52 -1.17 -13.83 20.10
C ILE A 52 -1.40 -14.61 18.79
N ALA A 53 -1.06 -15.89 18.74
CA ALA A 53 -1.26 -16.72 17.56
C ALA A 53 -2.74 -16.86 17.21
N GLU A 54 -3.60 -17.06 18.20
CA GLU A 54 -5.05 -17.13 18.02
C GLU A 54 -5.61 -15.80 17.50
N LEU A 55 -5.23 -14.68 18.11
CA LEU A 55 -5.62 -13.34 17.65
C LEU A 55 -5.27 -13.10 16.19
N LEU A 56 -4.08 -13.53 15.74
CA LEU A 56 -3.63 -13.36 14.37
C LEU A 56 -4.34 -14.30 13.38
N THR A 57 -4.93 -15.40 13.83
CA THR A 57 -5.56 -16.39 12.95
C THR A 57 -7.08 -16.32 12.95
N THR A 58 -7.69 -15.97 14.08
CA THR A 58 -9.15 -15.93 14.26
C THR A 58 -9.67 -14.52 14.54
N GLY A 59 -8.77 -13.62 14.89
CA GLY A 59 -9.12 -12.30 15.41
C GLY A 59 -9.74 -11.37 14.37
N ASP A 60 -10.43 -10.37 14.90
CA ASP A 60 -11.02 -9.23 14.17
C ASP A 60 -9.95 -8.28 13.56
N GLY A 61 -8.82 -8.85 13.12
CA GLY A 61 -7.80 -8.14 12.36
C GLY A 61 -8.31 -7.75 10.98
N ARG A 62 -9.51 -7.19 10.94
CA ARG A 62 -9.98 -6.53 9.73
C ARG A 62 -8.98 -5.42 9.43
N PRO A 63 -8.39 -5.42 8.23
CA PRO A 63 -7.55 -4.31 7.87
C PRO A 63 -8.36 -3.04 8.08
N THR A 64 -7.88 -2.14 8.92
CA THR A 64 -8.54 -0.85 9.07
C THR A 64 -8.36 -0.12 7.77
N VAL A 65 -9.45 -0.01 7.02
CA VAL A 65 -9.51 0.74 5.77
C VAL A 65 -10.06 2.12 6.05
N THR A 66 -9.67 3.08 5.24
CA THR A 66 -10.21 4.43 5.22
C THR A 66 -10.36 4.89 3.80
N ASP A 67 -11.32 5.78 3.58
CA ASP A 67 -11.52 6.40 2.28
C ASP A 67 -10.64 7.64 2.14
N ILE A 68 -9.96 7.72 1.02
CA ILE A 68 -9.27 8.93 0.57
C ILE A 68 -9.94 9.43 -0.72
N THR A 69 -10.16 10.72 -0.80
CA THR A 69 -10.76 11.35 -1.99
C THR A 69 -9.75 12.28 -2.63
N ILE A 70 -9.29 11.91 -3.80
CA ILE A 70 -8.43 12.75 -4.63
C ILE A 70 -9.34 13.54 -5.57
N ILE A 71 -9.36 14.85 -5.39
CA ILE A 71 -10.21 15.73 -6.19
C ILE A 71 -9.48 16.20 -7.47
N PRO A 72 -10.23 16.49 -8.55
CA PRO A 72 -9.63 17.04 -9.77
C PRO A 72 -8.82 18.32 -9.47
N GLY A 73 -7.64 18.41 -10.08
CA GLY A 73 -6.74 19.55 -9.91
C GLY A 73 -5.72 19.43 -8.77
N TYR A 74 -5.74 18.34 -7.99
CA TYR A 74 -4.67 18.10 -7.02
C TYR A 74 -3.35 17.83 -7.74
N THR A 75 -2.30 18.53 -7.28
CA THR A 75 -0.92 18.19 -7.61
C THR A 75 -0.42 17.04 -6.76
N ILE A 76 0.70 16.41 -7.15
CA ILE A 76 1.33 15.36 -6.34
C ILE A 76 1.64 15.86 -4.92
N GLU A 77 2.03 17.12 -4.76
CA GLU A 77 2.29 17.73 -3.45
C GLU A 77 1.00 17.87 -2.61
N ASN A 78 -0.11 18.26 -3.26
CA ASN A 78 -1.40 18.31 -2.58
C ASN A 78 -1.83 16.93 -2.11
N ILE A 79 -1.66 15.90 -2.94
CA ILE A 79 -1.98 14.50 -2.58
C ILE A 79 -1.11 14.05 -1.41
N ALA A 80 0.21 14.29 -1.47
CA ALA A 80 1.13 13.90 -0.39
C ALA A 80 0.76 14.54 0.95
N ASN A 81 0.47 15.84 0.96
CA ASN A 81 0.06 16.57 2.16
C ASN A 81 -1.28 16.07 2.70
N TYR A 82 -2.25 15.87 1.83
CA TYR A 82 -3.56 15.32 2.19
C TYR A 82 -3.45 13.93 2.84
N LEU A 83 -2.65 13.04 2.27
CA LEU A 83 -2.42 11.70 2.82
C LEU A 83 -1.72 11.74 4.19
N LYS A 84 -0.81 12.71 4.39
CA LYS A 84 -0.17 12.95 5.69
C LYS A 84 -1.15 13.50 6.71
N GLU A 85 -1.98 14.47 6.36
CA GLU A 85 -3.04 15.01 7.23
C GLU A 85 -4.05 13.95 7.65
N LYS A 86 -4.36 13.01 6.77
CA LYS A 86 -5.20 11.85 7.06
C LYS A 86 -4.50 10.77 7.92
N GLY A 87 -3.21 10.94 8.22
CA GLY A 87 -2.43 9.99 9.03
C GLY A 87 -2.08 8.68 8.30
N ILE A 88 -2.25 8.63 6.97
CA ILE A 88 -1.91 7.47 6.14
C ILE A 88 -0.41 7.43 5.87
N LEU A 89 0.19 8.59 5.62
CA LEU A 89 1.63 8.76 5.51
C LEU A 89 2.17 9.40 6.79
N GLN A 90 3.24 8.85 7.34
CA GLN A 90 3.98 9.49 8.42
C GLN A 90 4.84 10.65 7.90
N ASP A 91 5.42 10.44 6.71
CA ASP A 91 6.23 11.42 5.99
C ASP A 91 5.87 11.40 4.50
N THR A 92 6.01 12.55 3.86
CA THR A 92 5.73 12.72 2.43
C THR A 92 6.92 12.38 1.54
N ALA A 93 8.14 12.30 2.09
CA ALA A 93 9.39 12.20 1.33
C ALA A 93 9.44 10.95 0.43
N GLU A 94 9.07 9.78 0.96
CA GLU A 94 9.07 8.53 0.20
C GLU A 94 8.04 8.56 -0.94
N PHE A 95 6.83 9.07 -0.66
CA PHE A 95 5.77 9.23 -1.66
C PHE A 95 6.21 10.18 -2.79
N LEU A 96 6.76 11.33 -2.43
CA LEU A 96 7.24 12.33 -3.41
C LEU A 96 8.42 11.79 -4.23
N SER A 97 9.36 11.06 -3.61
CA SER A 97 10.48 10.41 -4.29
C SER A 97 9.99 9.39 -5.32
N LEU A 98 9.04 8.55 -4.93
CA LEU A 98 8.44 7.55 -5.82
C LEU A 98 7.70 8.21 -6.98
N CYS A 99 6.93 9.27 -6.72
CA CYS A 99 6.24 10.01 -7.78
C CYS A 99 7.21 10.74 -8.73
N LYS A 100 8.41 11.12 -8.24
CA LYS A 100 9.43 11.76 -9.05
C LYS A 100 10.14 10.79 -9.98
N THR A 101 10.46 9.58 -9.50
CA THR A 101 11.26 8.59 -10.23
C THR A 101 10.43 7.55 -10.97
N GLY A 102 9.19 7.29 -10.52
CA GLY A 102 8.38 6.16 -10.98
C GLY A 102 8.93 4.79 -10.56
N GLU A 103 9.83 4.74 -9.58
CA GLU A 103 10.48 3.49 -9.18
C GLU A 103 9.49 2.42 -8.73
N GLY A 104 9.52 1.28 -9.42
CA GLY A 104 8.66 0.12 -9.15
C GLY A 104 7.19 0.29 -9.55
N VAL A 105 6.88 1.27 -10.41
CA VAL A 105 5.57 1.48 -11.05
C VAL A 105 5.72 1.76 -12.55
N THR A 106 6.81 1.31 -13.15
CA THR A 106 7.09 1.47 -14.59
C THR A 106 6.37 0.46 -15.48
N ASP A 107 5.56 -0.42 -14.92
CA ASP A 107 4.85 -1.47 -15.67
C ASP A 107 3.67 -0.92 -16.49
N TYR A 108 3.18 0.28 -16.15
CA TYR A 108 2.09 0.93 -16.88
C TYR A 108 2.58 1.51 -18.20
N TYR A 109 1.87 1.21 -19.30
CA TYR A 109 2.27 1.59 -20.66
C TYR A 109 2.41 3.12 -20.83
N PHE A 110 1.52 3.90 -20.23
CA PHE A 110 1.56 5.36 -20.32
C PHE A 110 2.78 5.96 -19.58
N ILE A 111 3.28 5.29 -18.53
CA ILE A 111 4.53 5.69 -17.86
C ILE A 111 5.73 5.31 -18.72
N GLN A 112 5.71 4.13 -19.35
CA GLN A 112 6.77 3.71 -20.28
C GLN A 112 6.89 4.64 -21.48
N ASP A 113 5.78 5.10 -22.01
CA ASP A 113 5.79 6.05 -23.12
C ASP A 113 6.31 7.43 -22.70
N GLU A 114 5.94 7.90 -21.52
CA GLU A 114 6.48 9.14 -20.94
C GLU A 114 8.00 9.06 -20.76
N LEU A 115 8.52 7.93 -20.27
CA LEU A 115 9.96 7.71 -20.11
C LEU A 115 10.74 7.71 -21.44
N LYS A 116 10.09 7.38 -22.56
CA LYS A 116 10.71 7.45 -23.90
C LYS A 116 10.76 8.87 -24.45
N THR A 117 9.90 9.75 -23.96
CA THR A 117 9.89 11.14 -24.42
C THR A 117 11.01 11.94 -23.77
N GLN A 118 11.72 12.77 -24.53
CA GLN A 118 12.83 13.58 -24.03
C GLN A 118 12.41 14.67 -23.01
N ASN A 119 11.13 14.85 -22.77
CA ASN A 119 10.56 15.86 -21.87
C ASN A 119 10.53 15.45 -20.39
N VAL A 120 10.92 14.22 -20.06
CA VAL A 120 10.94 13.71 -18.67
C VAL A 120 11.75 14.58 -17.73
N ASN A 121 12.86 15.15 -18.21
CA ASN A 121 13.76 16.00 -17.41
C ASN A 121 13.18 17.40 -17.11
N SER A 122 12.10 17.82 -17.75
CA SER A 122 11.47 19.13 -17.52
C SER A 122 10.35 19.08 -16.45
N ARG A 123 9.86 17.91 -16.09
CA ARG A 123 8.81 17.74 -15.08
C ARG A 123 9.39 17.56 -13.68
N LYS A 124 8.76 18.21 -12.70
CA LYS A 124 9.14 18.06 -11.28
C LYS A 124 8.90 16.64 -10.77
N TYR A 125 7.79 16.04 -11.20
CA TYR A 125 7.40 14.67 -10.88
C TYR A 125 6.99 13.92 -12.15
N LEU A 126 7.51 12.72 -12.34
CA LEU A 126 7.17 11.85 -13.48
C LEU A 126 5.67 11.53 -13.52
N LEU A 127 5.08 11.28 -12.35
CA LEU A 127 3.69 10.85 -12.22
C LEU A 127 2.68 12.00 -12.16
N GLU A 128 3.11 13.27 -12.36
CA GLU A 128 2.20 14.43 -12.36
C GLU A 128 1.16 14.30 -13.48
N GLY A 129 -0.13 14.35 -13.09
CA GLY A 129 -1.25 14.18 -14.01
C GLY A 129 -1.71 12.73 -14.22
N TYR A 130 -0.97 11.74 -13.71
CA TYR A 130 -1.31 10.31 -13.83
C TYR A 130 -1.99 9.72 -12.60
N LEU A 131 -2.15 10.47 -11.52
CA LEU A 131 -2.86 10.01 -10.33
C LEU A 131 -4.33 10.42 -10.43
N ALA A 132 -5.18 9.49 -10.86
CA ALA A 132 -6.58 9.78 -11.18
C ALA A 132 -7.36 10.33 -9.99
N PRO A 133 -8.22 11.35 -10.20
CA PRO A 133 -9.16 11.80 -9.18
C PRO A 133 -10.27 10.75 -9.00
N ASN A 134 -10.47 10.29 -7.77
CA ASN A 134 -11.55 9.38 -7.36
C ASN A 134 -11.56 9.25 -5.83
N THR A 135 -12.54 8.53 -5.29
CA THR A 135 -12.52 8.06 -3.90
C THR A 135 -12.00 6.62 -3.86
N TYR A 136 -10.98 6.40 -3.04
CA TYR A 136 -10.29 5.12 -2.92
C TYR A 136 -10.35 4.63 -1.48
N GLU A 137 -10.74 3.38 -1.30
CA GLU A 137 -10.55 2.69 -0.04
C GLU A 137 -9.10 2.22 0.05
N VAL A 138 -8.38 2.66 1.07
CA VAL A 138 -6.98 2.31 1.32
C VAL A 138 -6.80 1.77 2.75
N TYR A 139 -5.82 0.90 2.93
CA TYR A 139 -5.43 0.45 4.26
C TYR A 139 -4.69 1.56 5.01
N LEU A 140 -4.97 1.73 6.31
CA LEU A 140 -4.25 2.72 7.14
C LEU A 140 -2.73 2.45 7.22
N ASN A 141 -2.32 1.21 7.00
CA ASN A 141 -0.91 0.79 6.95
C ASN A 141 -0.40 0.58 5.51
N ALA A 142 -1.09 1.14 4.51
CA ALA A 142 -0.66 1.07 3.13
C ALA A 142 0.70 1.75 2.96
N THR A 143 1.57 1.12 2.18
CA THR A 143 2.85 1.77 1.82
C THR A 143 2.60 2.87 0.78
N PRO A 144 3.49 3.89 0.66
CA PRO A 144 3.41 4.88 -0.41
C PRO A 144 3.28 4.25 -1.79
N LYS A 145 3.97 3.14 -2.02
CA LYS A 145 3.91 2.38 -3.27
C LYS A 145 2.55 1.75 -3.53
N ASP A 146 1.91 1.18 -2.50
CA ASP A 146 0.57 0.58 -2.63
C ASP A 146 -0.46 1.65 -2.99
N ILE A 147 -0.34 2.84 -2.40
CA ILE A 147 -1.22 3.98 -2.70
C ILE A 147 -1.03 4.44 -4.14
N VAL A 148 0.22 4.69 -4.56
CA VAL A 148 0.52 5.13 -5.93
C VAL A 148 0.01 4.11 -6.95
N LYS A 149 0.25 2.81 -6.73
CA LYS A 149 -0.27 1.76 -7.61
C LYS A 149 -1.79 1.83 -7.73
N LYS A 150 -2.49 1.96 -6.62
CA LYS A 150 -3.96 2.03 -6.62
C LYS A 150 -4.49 3.22 -7.43
N LEU A 151 -3.83 4.37 -7.36
CA LEU A 151 -4.17 5.55 -8.14
C LEU A 151 -3.86 5.36 -9.63
N LEU A 152 -2.74 4.71 -9.96
CA LEU A 152 -2.36 4.38 -11.33
C LEU A 152 -3.25 3.30 -11.95
N ASP A 153 -3.69 2.29 -11.19
CA ASP A 153 -4.64 1.28 -11.65
C ASP A 153 -5.96 1.91 -12.10
N GLN A 154 -6.43 2.95 -11.40
CA GLN A 154 -7.60 3.70 -11.81
C GLN A 154 -7.37 4.48 -13.11
N THR A 155 -6.19 5.06 -13.28
CA THR A 155 -5.80 5.76 -14.51
C THR A 155 -5.75 4.79 -15.69
N ASP A 156 -5.17 3.62 -15.49
CA ASP A 156 -5.12 2.55 -16.49
C ASP A 156 -6.51 2.08 -16.89
N TYR A 157 -7.40 1.91 -15.92
CA TYR A 157 -8.79 1.56 -16.17
C TYR A 157 -9.52 2.61 -17.00
N VAL A 158 -9.38 3.89 -16.66
CA VAL A 158 -10.03 5.00 -17.40
C VAL A 158 -9.50 5.05 -18.83
N PHE A 159 -8.19 4.99 -19.02
CA PHE A 159 -7.59 5.04 -20.36
C PHE A 159 -7.99 3.84 -21.22
N SER A 160 -7.97 2.64 -20.66
CA SER A 160 -8.39 1.45 -21.42
C SER A 160 -9.87 1.49 -21.81
N THR A 161 -10.73 2.03 -20.96
CA THR A 161 -12.17 2.18 -21.24
C THR A 161 -12.43 3.24 -22.31
N GLU A 162 -11.84 4.43 -22.18
CA GLU A 162 -11.99 5.50 -23.17
C GLU A 162 -11.48 5.11 -24.56
N TRP A 163 -10.40 4.35 -24.62
CA TRP A 163 -9.84 3.89 -25.90
C TRP A 163 -10.71 2.82 -26.56
N GLN A 164 -11.33 1.94 -25.76
CA GLN A 164 -12.29 0.96 -26.29
C GLN A 164 -13.56 1.63 -26.82
N GLU A 165 -14.08 2.64 -26.11
CA GLU A 165 -15.25 3.41 -26.57
C GLU A 165 -14.94 4.15 -27.87
N ARG A 166 -13.80 4.85 -27.95
CA ARG A 166 -13.36 5.54 -29.20
C ARG A 166 -13.11 4.58 -30.36
N ALA A 167 -12.58 3.38 -30.09
CA ALA A 167 -12.37 2.38 -31.12
C ALA A 167 -13.69 1.79 -31.66
N ALA A 168 -14.75 1.81 -30.86
CA ALA A 168 -16.08 1.36 -31.27
C ALA A 168 -16.86 2.42 -32.11
N GLU A 169 -16.44 3.70 -32.05
CA GLU A 169 -17.02 4.81 -32.81
C GLU A 169 -16.39 4.99 -34.21
N LEU A 170 -15.28 4.31 -34.51
CA LEU A 170 -14.55 4.35 -35.77
C LEU A 170 -14.90 3.16 -36.65
#